data_8df0fd3b30c2b1b2f65368723a1193fb
#
_entry.id   8df0fd3b30c2b1b2f65368723a1193fb
#
_cell.length_a   1.000
_cell.length_b   1.000
_cell.length_c   1.000
_cell.angle_alpha   90.00
_cell.angle_beta   90.00
_cell.angle_gamma   90.00
#
_symmetry.space_group_name_H-M   'P 1'
#
loop_
_entity.id
_entity.type
_entity.pdbx_description
1 polymer ?
#
loop_
_entity_poly.entity_id
_entity_poly.type
_entity_poly.pdbx_seq_one_letter_code
_entity_poly.pdbx_strand_id
1 'polypeptide(L)'
;VEIELYSIIASMIREANNTCKLSVRDVSARRTSSISKRFYGDGSFPDFVVLKREKNSNACIYGCIEAKRPAVLLNKEDEQLNGHIRVFHKVLYTNGIRWMMFEDSKENVLFDITLGIMQSGKIEWNPQNCWDELLEKINTIQWY
;
A
#
# COMPACT_ATOMS: atom_id res chain seq x y z
N VAL A 1 -11.64 2.91 11.66
CA VAL A 1 -11.50 3.92 10.59
C VAL A 1 -10.23 3.64 9.79
N GLU A 2 -10.29 3.84 8.47
CA GLU A 2 -9.19 3.59 7.53
C GLU A 2 -7.88 4.27 7.94
N ILE A 3 -7.98 5.49 8.39
CA ILE A 3 -6.83 6.32 8.81
C ILE A 3 -6.05 5.72 10.00
N GLU A 4 -6.67 4.88 10.79
CA GLU A 4 -6.00 4.21 11.91
C GLU A 4 -4.94 3.20 11.44
N LEU A 5 -5.11 2.67 10.23
CA LEU A 5 -4.13 1.77 9.61
C LEU A 5 -2.89 2.50 9.10
N TYR A 6 -2.99 3.79 8.84
CA TYR A 6 -1.92 4.55 8.17
C TYR A 6 -0.61 4.53 8.95
N SER A 7 -0.65 4.69 10.26
CA SER A 7 0.55 4.66 11.09
C SER A 7 1.22 3.28 11.06
N ILE A 8 0.42 2.22 11.09
CA ILE A 8 0.90 0.84 11.04
C ILE A 8 1.56 0.56 9.70
N ILE A 9 0.88 0.87 8.59
CA ILE A 9 1.39 0.69 7.22
C ILE A 9 2.71 1.45 7.04
N ALA A 10 2.73 2.73 7.41
CA ALA A 10 3.92 3.55 7.28
C ALA A 10 5.09 3.01 8.11
N SER A 11 4.83 2.55 9.34
CA SER A 11 5.85 1.94 10.19
C SER A 11 6.39 0.65 9.60
N MET A 12 5.53 -0.26 9.14
CA MET A 12 5.96 -1.53 8.55
C MET A 12 6.88 -1.31 7.35
N ILE A 13 6.52 -0.38 6.47
CA ILE A 13 7.36 -0.08 5.29
C ILE A 13 8.67 0.61 5.70
N ARG A 14 8.63 1.53 6.66
CA ARG A 14 9.84 2.23 7.14
C ARG A 14 10.80 1.33 7.90
N GLU A 15 10.28 0.35 8.62
CA GLU A 15 11.06 -0.62 9.38
C GLU A 15 11.56 -1.81 8.53
N ALA A 16 11.10 -1.92 7.28
CA ALA A 16 11.56 -2.95 6.36
C ALA A 16 13.05 -2.77 5.99
N ASN A 17 13.70 -3.85 5.55
CA ASN A 17 15.14 -3.89 5.26
C ASN A 17 15.64 -2.85 4.25
N ASN A 18 14.75 -2.30 3.43
CA ASN A 18 15.08 -1.29 2.41
C ASN A 18 14.81 0.16 2.84
N THR A 19 14.50 0.39 4.10
CA THR A 19 14.01 1.69 4.61
C THR A 19 14.98 2.84 4.43
N CYS A 20 16.27 2.58 4.49
CA CYS A 20 17.26 3.66 4.34
C CYS A 20 17.21 4.37 2.98
N LYS A 21 16.62 3.73 1.98
CA LYS A 21 16.51 4.25 0.60
C LYS A 21 15.13 4.76 0.25
N LEU A 22 14.14 4.49 1.10
CA LEU A 22 12.74 4.79 0.83
C LEU A 22 12.20 5.94 1.67
N SER A 23 11.26 6.67 1.10
CA SER A 23 10.38 7.61 1.78
C SER A 23 8.94 7.21 1.51
N VAL A 24 8.14 7.08 2.55
CA VAL A 24 6.70 6.83 2.46
C VAL A 24 5.98 8.12 2.82
N ARG A 25 5.23 8.65 1.87
CA ARG A 25 4.53 9.92 2.02
C ARG A 25 3.04 9.74 1.96
N ASP A 26 2.34 10.17 3.00
CA ASP A 26 0.89 10.26 3.02
C ASP A 26 0.44 11.36 2.03
N VAL A 27 -0.38 10.98 1.06
CA VAL A 27 -0.96 11.88 0.06
C VAL A 27 -2.49 11.82 0.07
N SER A 28 -3.07 11.10 1.03
CA SER A 28 -4.52 10.95 1.18
C SER A 28 -5.23 12.29 1.36
N ALA A 29 -4.60 13.22 2.08
CA ALA A 29 -5.12 14.56 2.28
C ALA A 29 -4.72 15.52 1.15
N ARG A 30 -5.01 15.16 -0.12
CA ARG A 30 -4.53 15.78 -1.32
C ARG A 30 -4.68 17.20 -1.46
N ARG A 31 -3.82 17.78 -2.17
CA ARG A 31 -3.78 19.22 -2.44
C ARG A 31 -3.66 19.48 -3.94
N THR A 32 -4.14 20.61 -4.36
CA THR A 32 -4.16 21.02 -5.77
C THR A 32 -2.89 21.75 -6.18
N SER A 33 -1.73 21.39 -5.65
CA SER A 33 -0.46 21.97 -6.07
C SER A 33 0.10 21.24 -7.30
N SER A 34 0.96 21.93 -8.04
CA SER A 34 1.68 21.31 -9.17
C SER A 34 2.52 20.11 -8.77
N ILE A 35 3.07 20.15 -7.56
CA ILE A 35 3.87 19.03 -6.99
C ILE A 35 2.98 17.84 -6.71
N SER A 36 1.76 18.04 -6.20
CA SER A 36 0.82 16.96 -5.89
C SER A 36 0.33 16.21 -7.13
N LYS A 37 0.29 16.86 -8.29
CA LYS A 37 -0.20 16.24 -9.54
C LYS A 37 0.57 14.98 -9.93
N ARG A 38 1.85 14.92 -9.62
CA ARG A 38 2.66 13.72 -9.91
C ARG A 38 2.26 12.48 -9.09
N PHE A 39 1.47 12.66 -8.04
CA PHE A 39 0.99 11.58 -7.16
C PHE A 39 -0.44 11.16 -7.51
N TYR A 40 -1.00 11.70 -8.57
CA TYR A 40 -2.36 11.40 -9.02
C TYR A 40 -2.34 10.20 -9.97
N GLY A 41 -3.00 9.12 -9.56
CA GLY A 41 -3.26 7.98 -10.43
C GLY A 41 -4.45 8.25 -11.36
N ASP A 42 -4.84 7.28 -12.16
CA ASP A 42 -5.98 7.38 -13.07
C ASP A 42 -7.29 7.69 -12.32
N GLY A 43 -7.59 8.97 -12.17
CA GLY A 43 -8.80 9.47 -11.54
C GLY A 43 -8.73 9.67 -10.02
N SER A 44 -7.64 9.32 -9.34
CA SER A 44 -7.54 9.50 -7.89
C SER A 44 -6.11 9.56 -7.35
N PHE A 45 -6.00 10.00 -6.09
CA PHE A 45 -4.76 9.90 -5.32
C PHE A 45 -4.76 8.59 -4.53
N PRO A 46 -3.62 7.88 -4.43
CA PRO A 46 -3.46 6.80 -3.45
C PRO A 46 -3.37 7.38 -2.03
N ASP A 47 -3.39 6.52 -1.04
CA ASP A 47 -3.18 6.95 0.35
C ASP A 47 -1.72 7.30 0.61
N PHE A 48 -0.80 6.50 0.10
CA PHE A 48 0.64 6.76 0.19
C PHE A 48 1.34 6.60 -1.15
N VAL A 49 2.42 7.34 -1.33
CA VAL A 49 3.41 7.07 -2.37
C VAL A 49 4.73 6.64 -1.74
N VAL A 50 5.37 5.69 -2.38
CA VAL A 50 6.70 5.19 -2.03
C VAL A 50 7.71 5.81 -2.97
N LEU A 51 8.66 6.55 -2.43
CA LEU A 51 9.60 7.38 -3.16
C LEU A 51 11.04 7.02 -2.80
N LYS A 52 11.96 7.34 -3.70
CA LYS A 52 13.36 7.42 -3.33
C LYS A 52 13.56 8.49 -2.26
N ARG A 53 14.37 8.19 -1.24
CA ARG A 53 14.67 9.15 -0.17
C ARG A 53 15.66 10.20 -0.67
N GLU A 54 15.09 11.30 -1.17
CA GLU A 54 15.85 12.46 -1.65
C GLU A 54 15.18 13.75 -1.18
N LYS A 55 16.01 14.79 -0.93
CA LYS A 55 15.51 16.11 -0.51
C LYS A 55 15.16 16.98 -1.73
N ASN A 56 14.34 16.47 -2.62
CA ASN A 56 13.87 17.24 -3.76
C ASN A 56 12.43 16.88 -4.11
N SER A 57 11.74 17.78 -4.80
CA SER A 57 10.36 17.59 -5.23
C SER A 57 10.19 16.60 -6.39
N ASN A 58 11.29 16.20 -7.03
CA ASN A 58 11.32 15.31 -8.18
C ASN A 58 11.86 13.90 -7.85
N ALA A 59 11.89 13.53 -6.57
CA ALA A 59 12.29 12.21 -6.14
C ALA A 59 11.54 11.12 -6.92
N CYS A 60 12.24 10.09 -7.34
CA CYS A 60 11.66 8.99 -8.11
C CYS A 60 10.53 8.32 -7.33
N ILE A 61 9.40 8.11 -7.98
CA ILE A 61 8.27 7.36 -7.43
C ILE A 61 8.47 5.89 -7.78
N TYR A 62 8.49 5.04 -6.75
CA TYR A 62 8.67 3.60 -6.92
C TYR A 62 7.35 2.82 -6.93
N GLY A 63 6.32 3.36 -6.30
CA GLY A 63 5.02 2.72 -6.20
C GLY A 63 4.08 3.48 -5.29
N CYS A 64 2.96 2.86 -4.96
CA CYS A 64 1.99 3.44 -4.03
C CYS A 64 1.36 2.39 -3.12
N ILE A 65 0.62 2.88 -2.15
CA ILE A 65 -0.14 2.06 -1.20
C ILE A 65 -1.57 2.58 -1.17
N GLU A 66 -2.52 1.67 -1.30
CA GLU A 66 -3.94 1.96 -1.17
C GLU A 66 -4.50 1.16 0.00
N ALA A 67 -5.08 1.85 0.97
CA ALA A 67 -5.67 1.25 2.15
C ALA A 67 -7.21 1.37 2.12
N LYS A 68 -7.90 0.36 2.60
CA LYS A 68 -9.34 0.35 2.79
C LYS A 68 -9.66 0.08 4.26
N ARG A 69 -10.87 0.42 4.67
CA ARG A 69 -11.34 0.09 6.03
C ARG A 69 -11.39 -1.44 6.20
N PRO A 70 -11.15 -1.97 7.41
CA PRO A 70 -11.18 -3.41 7.66
C PRO A 70 -12.48 -4.11 7.24
N ALA A 71 -13.62 -3.40 7.31
CA ALA A 71 -14.92 -3.94 6.91
C ALA A 71 -15.11 -4.03 5.38
N VAL A 72 -14.21 -3.45 4.58
CA VAL A 72 -14.28 -3.48 3.12
C VAL A 72 -13.52 -4.69 2.60
N LEU A 73 -14.20 -5.55 1.84
CA LEU A 73 -13.53 -6.65 1.14
C LEU A 73 -12.67 -6.10 0.01
N LEU A 74 -11.43 -6.56 -0.06
CA LEU A 74 -10.54 -6.20 -1.16
C LEU A 74 -11.00 -6.89 -2.45
N ASN A 75 -11.01 -6.12 -3.54
CA ASN A 75 -11.46 -6.59 -4.85
C ASN A 75 -10.46 -6.18 -5.94
N LYS A 76 -9.91 -7.15 -6.66
CA LYS A 76 -9.01 -6.91 -7.80
C LYS A 76 -9.66 -6.14 -8.95
N GLU A 77 -10.98 -6.14 -9.03
CA GLU A 77 -11.73 -5.41 -10.05
C GLU A 77 -12.01 -3.95 -9.66
N ASP A 78 -11.55 -3.51 -8.49
CA ASP A 78 -11.65 -2.12 -8.05
C ASP A 78 -10.98 -1.20 -9.09
N GLU A 79 -11.75 -0.26 -9.65
CA GLU A 79 -11.26 0.66 -10.70
C GLU A 79 -10.15 1.59 -10.19
N GLN A 80 -10.25 2.02 -8.93
CA GLN A 80 -9.23 2.85 -8.29
C GLN A 80 -7.92 2.09 -8.18
N LEU A 81 -7.97 0.82 -7.72
CA LEU A 81 -6.80 -0.04 -7.67
C LEU A 81 -6.16 -0.22 -9.04
N ASN A 82 -6.96 -0.53 -10.05
CA ASN A 82 -6.47 -0.71 -11.43
C ASN A 82 -5.87 0.58 -12.00
N GLY A 83 -6.47 1.74 -11.68
CA GLY A 83 -5.91 3.04 -12.01
C GLY A 83 -4.54 3.27 -11.38
N HIS A 84 -4.38 2.90 -10.13
CA HIS A 84 -3.08 3.00 -9.44
C HIS A 84 -2.03 2.06 -10.04
N ILE A 85 -2.41 0.83 -10.38
CA ILE A 85 -1.48 -0.14 -11.02
C ILE A 85 -0.97 0.40 -12.35
N ARG A 86 -1.85 0.98 -13.18
CA ARG A 86 -1.45 1.57 -14.46
C ARG A 86 -0.43 2.69 -14.33
N VAL A 87 -0.54 3.50 -13.29
CA VAL A 87 0.29 4.70 -13.10
C VAL A 87 1.54 4.44 -12.28
N PHE A 88 1.41 3.68 -11.19
CA PHE A 88 2.49 3.47 -10.22
C PHE A 88 3.22 2.14 -10.40
N HIS A 89 2.67 1.21 -11.15
CA HIS A 89 3.19 -0.13 -11.45
C HIS A 89 3.26 -1.06 -10.24
N LYS A 90 3.75 -0.61 -9.10
CA LYS A 90 3.82 -1.37 -7.84
C LYS A 90 2.84 -0.81 -6.84
N VAL A 91 1.90 -1.64 -6.42
CA VAL A 91 0.81 -1.23 -5.51
C VAL A 91 0.65 -2.24 -4.39
N LEU A 92 0.85 -1.78 -3.17
CA LEU A 92 0.46 -2.51 -1.97
C LEU A 92 -0.99 -2.13 -1.64
N TYR A 93 -1.86 -3.13 -1.61
CA TYR A 93 -3.30 -2.96 -1.40
C TYR A 93 -3.73 -3.72 -0.16
N THR A 94 -4.33 -3.04 0.81
CA THR A 94 -4.66 -3.65 2.09
C THR A 94 -5.89 -3.04 2.75
N ASN A 95 -6.59 -3.85 3.55
CA ASN A 95 -7.58 -3.37 4.52
C ASN A 95 -7.15 -3.66 5.99
N GLY A 96 -5.86 -3.98 6.18
CA GLY A 96 -5.31 -4.37 7.48
C GLY A 96 -5.46 -5.86 7.81
N ILE A 97 -6.45 -6.54 7.24
CA ILE A 97 -6.71 -7.97 7.42
C ILE A 97 -6.11 -8.79 6.28
N ARG A 98 -6.25 -8.30 5.06
CA ARG A 98 -5.68 -8.88 3.84
C ARG A 98 -4.68 -7.90 3.23
N TRP A 99 -3.57 -8.43 2.74
CA TRP A 99 -2.47 -7.67 2.16
C TRP A 99 -2.10 -8.28 0.83
N MET A 100 -2.18 -7.47 -0.23
CA MET A 100 -1.89 -7.90 -1.59
C MET A 100 -0.85 -6.96 -2.21
N MET A 101 0.13 -7.50 -2.89
CA MET A 101 1.13 -6.72 -3.64
C MET A 101 1.00 -7.02 -5.12
N PHE A 102 0.80 -5.98 -5.92
CA PHE A 102 0.68 -6.06 -7.37
C PHE A 102 1.89 -5.41 -8.05
N GLU A 103 2.24 -5.95 -9.22
CA GLU A 103 3.25 -5.35 -10.09
C GLU A 103 2.75 -5.40 -11.54
N ASP A 104 2.66 -4.23 -12.17
CA ASP A 104 2.29 -3.98 -13.57
C ASP A 104 0.86 -4.38 -13.98
N SER A 105 0.25 -5.37 -13.35
CA SER A 105 -1.11 -5.80 -13.65
C SER A 105 -1.79 -6.42 -12.44
N LYS A 106 -3.14 -6.44 -12.43
CA LYS A 106 -3.94 -7.09 -11.39
C LYS A 106 -3.79 -8.62 -11.36
N GLU A 107 -3.33 -9.20 -12.45
CA GLU A 107 -3.04 -10.64 -12.55
C GLU A 107 -1.68 -11.01 -11.97
N ASN A 108 -0.75 -10.06 -11.92
CA ASN A 108 0.58 -10.28 -11.35
C ASN A 108 0.60 -9.92 -9.86
N VAL A 109 0.17 -10.87 -9.04
CA VAL A 109 0.14 -10.76 -7.59
C VAL A 109 1.42 -11.35 -7.00
N LEU A 110 2.28 -10.51 -6.42
CA LEU A 110 3.54 -10.95 -5.83
C LEU A 110 3.31 -11.67 -4.50
N PHE A 111 2.34 -11.22 -3.72
CA PHE A 111 1.83 -11.95 -2.56
C PHE A 111 0.39 -11.55 -2.26
N ASP A 112 -0.32 -12.43 -1.55
CA ASP A 112 -1.68 -12.26 -1.07
C ASP A 112 -1.79 -12.99 0.27
N ILE A 113 -1.79 -12.24 1.38
CA ILE A 113 -1.77 -12.79 2.72
C ILE A 113 -2.99 -12.30 3.49
N THR A 114 -3.72 -13.23 4.09
CA THR A 114 -4.87 -12.95 4.93
C THR A 114 -4.54 -13.26 6.39
N LEU A 115 -4.67 -12.26 7.25
CA LEU A 115 -4.34 -12.37 8.68
C LEU A 115 -5.52 -12.80 9.54
N GLY A 116 -6.73 -12.76 9.01
CA GLY A 116 -7.94 -13.10 9.74
C GLY A 116 -9.20 -12.90 8.91
N ILE A 117 -10.34 -13.00 9.57
CA ILE A 117 -11.66 -12.79 8.99
C ILE A 117 -12.46 -11.80 9.82
N MET A 118 -13.24 -10.94 9.16
CA MET A 118 -14.22 -10.09 9.81
C MET A 118 -15.52 -10.86 9.98
N GLN A 119 -15.95 -11.06 11.20
CA GLN A 119 -17.24 -11.70 11.52
C GLN A 119 -18.00 -10.86 12.54
N SER A 120 -19.25 -10.49 12.23
CA SER A 120 -20.13 -9.75 13.15
C SER A 120 -19.47 -8.52 13.78
N GLY A 121 -18.70 -7.76 12.98
CA GLY A 121 -17.99 -6.56 13.44
C GLY A 121 -16.74 -6.81 14.27
N LYS A 122 -16.30 -8.06 14.40
CA LYS A 122 -15.08 -8.46 15.09
C LYS A 122 -14.14 -9.17 14.13
N ILE A 123 -12.84 -9.05 14.39
CA ILE A 123 -11.81 -9.74 13.61
C ILE A 123 -11.39 -11.01 14.35
N GLU A 124 -11.52 -12.15 13.70
CA GLU A 124 -10.91 -13.40 14.13
C GLU A 124 -9.56 -13.54 13.44
N TRP A 125 -8.48 -13.45 14.21
CA TRP A 125 -7.13 -13.49 13.70
C TRP A 125 -6.67 -14.94 13.46
N ASN A 126 -5.96 -15.14 12.35
CA ASN A 126 -5.28 -16.38 12.05
C ASN A 126 -4.08 -16.60 13.00
N PRO A 127 -3.48 -17.80 13.02
CA PRO A 127 -2.28 -18.07 13.81
C PRO A 127 -1.14 -17.08 13.52
N GLN A 128 -0.29 -16.88 14.52
CA GLN A 128 0.78 -15.87 14.52
C GLN A 128 1.77 -15.96 13.35
N ASN A 129 1.99 -17.15 12.79
CA ASN A 129 2.88 -17.33 11.64
C ASN A 129 2.45 -16.54 10.39
N CYS A 130 1.16 -16.20 10.24
CA CYS A 130 0.70 -15.37 9.13
C CYS A 130 1.26 -13.93 9.22
N TRP A 131 1.44 -13.41 10.41
CA TRP A 131 2.09 -12.12 10.64
C TRP A 131 3.57 -12.16 10.27
N ASP A 132 4.27 -13.21 10.66
CA ASP A 132 5.68 -13.40 10.33
C ASP A 132 5.86 -13.51 8.82
N GLU A 133 4.98 -14.24 8.13
CA GLU A 133 4.97 -14.35 6.67
C GLU A 133 4.76 -12.97 6.01
N LEU A 134 3.80 -12.18 6.50
CA LEU A 134 3.56 -10.83 5.98
C LEU A 134 4.78 -9.93 6.13
N LEU A 135 5.41 -9.92 7.31
CA LEU A 135 6.61 -9.11 7.57
C LEU A 135 7.77 -9.53 6.67
N GLU A 136 7.96 -10.83 6.47
CA GLU A 136 8.96 -11.35 5.54
C GLU A 136 8.70 -10.86 4.11
N LYS A 137 7.46 -10.98 3.63
CA LYS A 137 7.08 -10.51 2.28
C LYS A 137 7.27 -9.01 2.10
N ILE A 138 6.88 -8.21 3.08
CA ILE A 138 7.09 -6.75 3.03
C ILE A 138 8.58 -6.42 2.98
N ASN A 139 9.42 -7.11 3.74
CA ASN A 139 10.86 -6.92 3.72
C ASN A 139 11.51 -7.28 2.36
N THR A 140 10.86 -8.12 1.58
CA THR A 140 11.38 -8.58 0.28
C THR A 140 10.85 -7.80 -0.92
N ILE A 141 9.95 -6.83 -0.72
CA ILE A 141 9.43 -6.01 -1.83
C ILE A 141 10.59 -5.25 -2.50
N GLN A 142 10.73 -5.44 -3.80
CA GLN A 142 11.70 -4.73 -4.62
C GLN A 142 11.04 -3.47 -5.18
N TRP A 143 11.08 -2.39 -4.41
CA TRP A 143 10.48 -1.11 -4.83
C TRP A 143 11.27 -0.44 -5.97
N TYR A 144 12.54 -0.70 -6.06
CA TYR A 144 13.46 -0.10 -7.05
C TYR A 144 14.38 -1.12 -7.72
#